data_ffeb199258b3601e3c5925ef6b09a74d
#
_entry.id   ffeb199258b3601e3c5925ef6b09a74d
#
_cell.length_a   1.000
_cell.length_b   1.000
_cell.length_c   1.000
_cell.angle_alpha   90.00
_cell.angle_beta   90.00
_cell.angle_gamma   90.00
#
_symmetry.space_group_name_H-M   'P 1'
#
loop_
_entity.id
_entity.type
_entity.pdbx_description
1 polymer ?
#
loop_
_entity_poly.entity_id
_entity_poly.type
_entity_poly.pdbx_seq_one_letter_code
_entity_poly.pdbx_strand_id
1 'polypeptide(L)'
;MNSLAKTTLLAATTALLAGPALGPSYAQGTDFQSCLQTIKADATRQGVPAAIADRAFQGLTPDQKVVDLDSRQPEFSLTYSKYVGGAVTPDRVTKGQQRMAQHRALLDALQAEYGVPPQYIMAFWGVETNYGTFMGDFQVVRSVATLACMTKRRDFFSNETVQALRILAMNHMTREQMRGSWAGAMGNMQFMPSTFMKWGVDRTGDGRIDLWTSLPDAFASAANFLRGIGWKPPLPASEEVFLPQGFPLDQADTTVEKPVRAWAQMGVKKAGSAALPSSDEPSSIILPAGHRGPAFILYPNFKAVMNWNRSTLYAMSVAILAQQIAGGAPVMQGPPADDEPLSRDAVIDMQNRLARLTLYTDEVDGLLGPKTRSAVRLYQKQIGLPADGHPTPEFVRRLQQAR
;
A
#
# COMPACT_ATOMS: atom_id res chain seq x y z
N MET A 1 -13.06 21.36 26.59
CA MET A 1 -13.28 21.61 25.14
C MET A 1 -12.08 21.02 24.39
N ASN A 2 -12.15 19.73 24.09
CA ASN A 2 -11.06 19.01 23.44
C ASN A 2 -11.40 18.84 21.95
N SER A 3 -10.64 19.53 21.13
CA SER A 3 -10.64 19.34 19.67
C SER A 3 -9.98 17.99 19.36
N LEU A 4 -10.77 16.97 19.06
CA LEU A 4 -10.32 15.71 18.49
C LEU A 4 -9.88 15.98 17.05
N ALA A 5 -8.57 16.02 16.82
CA ALA A 5 -8.00 15.97 15.49
C ALA A 5 -8.42 14.66 14.80
N LYS A 6 -9.31 14.75 13.82
CA LYS A 6 -9.68 13.64 12.94
C LYS A 6 -8.49 13.29 12.07
N THR A 7 -7.70 12.32 12.48
CA THR A 7 -6.65 11.73 11.64
C THR A 7 -7.33 10.87 10.58
N THR A 8 -7.52 11.42 9.40
CA THR A 8 -8.03 10.69 8.24
C THR A 8 -6.87 9.86 7.68
N LEU A 9 -6.81 8.57 7.98
CA LEU A 9 -5.96 7.63 7.25
C LEU A 9 -6.54 7.49 5.84
N LEU A 10 -5.85 8.06 4.84
CA LEU A 10 -6.19 7.82 3.44
C LEU A 10 -5.57 6.49 3.01
N ALA A 11 -6.40 5.63 2.45
CA ALA A 11 -5.95 4.42 1.77
C ALA A 11 -5.02 4.78 0.60
N ALA A 12 -3.80 4.26 0.65
CA ALA A 12 -2.78 4.51 -0.35
C ALA A 12 -3.10 3.78 -1.66
N THR A 13 -3.42 4.51 -2.68
CA THR A 13 -3.58 3.95 -4.03
C THR A 13 -2.23 3.85 -4.74
N THR A 14 -1.95 2.67 -5.20
CA THR A 14 -0.75 2.22 -5.90
C THR A 14 -0.35 3.12 -7.07
N ALA A 15 0.78 3.80 -7.01
CA ALA A 15 1.38 4.46 -8.16
C ALA A 15 2.20 3.44 -8.97
N LEU A 16 1.68 3.02 -10.12
CA LEU A 16 2.43 2.29 -11.14
C LEU A 16 3.40 3.27 -11.81
N LEU A 17 4.70 3.07 -11.60
CA LEU A 17 5.72 3.66 -12.47
C LEU A 17 5.72 2.89 -13.79
N ALA A 18 5.03 3.42 -14.80
CA ALA A 18 5.30 3.07 -16.19
C ALA A 18 6.59 3.78 -16.59
N GLY A 19 7.52 3.07 -17.22
CA GLY A 19 8.75 3.61 -17.80
C GLY A 19 8.44 4.70 -18.86
N PRO A 20 9.46 5.46 -19.32
CA PRO A 20 9.27 6.63 -20.15
C PRO A 20 8.80 6.24 -21.55
N ALA A 21 7.50 6.30 -21.79
CA ALA A 21 6.98 6.55 -23.12
C ALA A 21 6.99 8.06 -23.31
N LEU A 22 7.83 8.56 -24.20
CA LEU A 22 7.76 9.93 -24.71
C LEU A 22 6.42 10.12 -25.44
N GLY A 23 5.38 10.41 -24.67
CA GLY A 23 4.08 10.84 -25.16
C GLY A 23 4.11 12.37 -25.37
N PRO A 24 3.35 12.89 -26.34
CA PRO A 24 3.33 14.33 -26.64
C PRO A 24 2.89 15.12 -25.41
N SER A 25 3.57 16.25 -25.19
CA SER A 25 3.23 17.27 -24.19
C SER A 25 1.79 17.71 -24.42
N TYR A 26 0.87 17.23 -23.59
CA TYR A 26 -0.54 17.65 -23.66
C TYR A 26 -0.66 19.03 -23.02
N ALA A 27 -0.95 20.00 -23.88
CA ALA A 27 -1.33 21.35 -23.51
C ALA A 27 -2.48 21.34 -22.48
N GLN A 28 -2.40 22.20 -21.48
CA GLN A 28 -3.51 22.60 -20.61
C GLN A 28 -4.72 22.98 -21.47
N GLY A 29 -5.84 22.26 -21.34
CA GLY A 29 -7.08 22.66 -21.96
C GLY A 29 -7.86 21.57 -22.71
N THR A 30 -7.67 20.27 -22.43
CA THR A 30 -8.66 19.30 -22.89
C THR A 30 -9.94 19.53 -22.11
N ASP A 31 -11.00 19.94 -22.81
CA ASP A 31 -12.33 20.05 -22.21
C ASP A 31 -12.68 18.73 -21.53
N PHE A 32 -13.06 18.78 -20.27
CA PHE A 32 -13.43 17.60 -19.47
C PHE A 32 -14.49 16.76 -20.19
N GLN A 33 -15.46 17.41 -20.87
CA GLN A 33 -16.50 16.72 -21.60
C GLN A 33 -15.94 15.97 -22.82
N SER A 34 -14.99 16.52 -23.54
CA SER A 34 -14.30 15.85 -24.65
C SER A 34 -13.54 14.60 -24.18
N CYS A 35 -12.88 14.71 -23.01
CA CYS A 35 -12.23 13.56 -22.38
C CYS A 35 -13.24 12.47 -22.01
N LEU A 36 -14.39 12.81 -21.43
CA LEU A 36 -15.45 11.85 -21.13
C LEU A 36 -15.97 11.13 -22.39
N GLN A 37 -16.11 11.86 -23.53
CA GLN A 37 -16.51 11.24 -24.80
C GLN A 37 -15.46 10.22 -25.29
N THR A 38 -14.18 10.51 -25.12
CA THR A 38 -13.09 9.58 -25.44
C THR A 38 -13.18 8.31 -24.59
N ILE A 39 -13.37 8.47 -23.28
CA ILE A 39 -13.53 7.33 -22.34
C ILE A 39 -14.81 6.53 -22.68
N LYS A 40 -15.92 7.20 -22.99
CA LYS A 40 -17.16 6.54 -23.42
C LYS A 40 -16.94 5.70 -24.70
N ALA A 41 -16.28 6.27 -25.70
CA ALA A 41 -15.97 5.54 -26.93
C ALA A 41 -15.12 4.30 -26.66
N ASP A 42 -14.13 4.42 -25.77
CA ASP A 42 -13.28 3.30 -25.36
C ASP A 42 -14.08 2.24 -24.58
N ALA A 43 -14.90 2.63 -23.61
CA ALA A 43 -15.79 1.75 -22.86
C ALA A 43 -16.74 0.98 -23.81
N THR A 44 -17.30 1.66 -24.81
CA THR A 44 -18.20 1.04 -25.80
C THR A 44 -17.44 0.02 -26.67
N ARG A 45 -16.23 0.33 -27.12
CA ARG A 45 -15.38 -0.66 -27.83
C ARG A 45 -15.08 -1.89 -26.98
N GLN A 46 -15.00 -1.71 -25.67
CA GLN A 46 -14.79 -2.80 -24.71
C GLN A 46 -16.09 -3.48 -24.25
N GLY A 47 -17.22 -3.23 -24.90
CA GLY A 47 -18.49 -3.91 -24.67
C GLY A 47 -19.41 -3.29 -23.60
N VAL A 48 -19.10 -2.11 -23.08
CA VAL A 48 -20.04 -1.39 -22.19
C VAL A 48 -21.16 -0.78 -23.04
N PRO A 49 -22.45 -1.03 -22.74
CA PRO A 49 -23.54 -0.38 -23.43
C PRO A 49 -23.45 1.16 -23.35
N ALA A 50 -23.54 1.85 -24.48
CA ALA A 50 -23.39 3.30 -24.54
C ALA A 50 -24.35 4.03 -23.56
N ALA A 51 -25.57 3.51 -23.40
CA ALA A 51 -26.57 4.07 -22.47
C ALA A 51 -26.11 4.05 -21.00
N ILE A 52 -25.24 3.11 -20.59
CA ILE A 52 -24.66 3.07 -19.24
C ILE A 52 -23.70 4.25 -19.06
N ALA A 53 -22.80 4.45 -20.03
CA ALA A 53 -21.86 5.58 -19.99
C ALA A 53 -22.59 6.92 -20.05
N ASP A 54 -23.64 7.04 -20.89
CA ASP A 54 -24.46 8.25 -20.98
C ASP A 54 -25.08 8.60 -19.62
N ARG A 55 -25.72 7.64 -18.95
CA ARG A 55 -26.29 7.86 -17.62
C ARG A 55 -25.22 8.16 -16.57
N ALA A 56 -24.10 7.45 -16.61
CA ALA A 56 -23.02 7.64 -15.65
C ALA A 56 -22.34 9.00 -15.77
N PHE A 57 -22.27 9.54 -17.00
CA PHE A 57 -21.63 10.83 -17.27
C PHE A 57 -22.60 12.02 -17.33
N GLN A 58 -23.91 11.74 -17.26
CA GLN A 58 -24.92 12.80 -17.28
C GLN A 58 -24.71 13.79 -16.13
N GLY A 59 -24.50 15.08 -16.48
CA GLY A 59 -24.25 16.14 -15.50
C GLY A 59 -22.93 16.03 -14.74
N LEU A 60 -22.01 15.17 -15.20
CA LEU A 60 -20.72 15.00 -14.50
C LEU A 60 -19.81 16.19 -14.75
N THR A 61 -19.31 16.76 -13.66
CA THR A 61 -18.32 17.83 -13.64
C THR A 61 -17.08 17.35 -12.89
N PRO A 62 -15.88 17.88 -13.19
CA PRO A 62 -14.69 17.52 -12.45
C PRO A 62 -14.82 17.88 -10.97
N ASP A 63 -14.12 17.15 -10.13
CA ASP A 63 -14.05 17.42 -8.68
C ASP A 63 -12.70 18.05 -8.35
N GLN A 64 -12.67 19.35 -8.09
CA GLN A 64 -11.43 20.05 -7.76
C GLN A 64 -10.76 19.51 -6.50
N LYS A 65 -11.54 19.04 -5.51
CA LYS A 65 -10.99 18.42 -4.30
C LYS A 65 -10.19 17.14 -4.61
N VAL A 66 -10.62 16.37 -5.62
CA VAL A 66 -9.90 15.19 -6.10
C VAL A 66 -8.57 15.57 -6.73
N VAL A 67 -8.54 16.62 -7.57
CA VAL A 67 -7.30 17.15 -8.18
C VAL A 67 -6.33 17.64 -7.11
N ASP A 68 -6.84 18.38 -6.12
CA ASP A 68 -6.02 18.90 -5.02
C ASP A 68 -5.42 17.78 -4.15
N LEU A 69 -6.18 16.71 -3.91
CA LEU A 69 -5.70 15.53 -3.15
C LEU A 69 -4.66 14.74 -3.95
N ASP A 70 -4.80 14.63 -5.28
CA ASP A 70 -3.81 13.98 -6.14
C ASP A 70 -2.45 14.71 -6.10
N SER A 71 -2.47 16.04 -6.01
CA SER A 71 -1.25 16.85 -5.93
C SER A 71 -0.54 16.80 -4.58
N ARG A 72 -1.21 16.38 -3.50
CA ARG A 72 -0.75 16.48 -2.10
C ARG A 72 -0.52 15.12 -1.46
N GLN A 73 0.01 14.12 -2.14
CA GLN A 73 0.20 12.78 -1.55
C GLN A 73 1.20 12.80 -0.38
N PRO A 74 0.76 12.86 0.90
CA PRO A 74 1.65 12.98 2.07
C PRO A 74 2.30 11.66 2.48
N GLU A 75 1.94 10.54 1.89
CA GLU A 75 2.26 9.18 2.34
C GLU A 75 3.74 8.82 2.24
N PHE A 76 4.50 9.55 1.43
CA PHE A 76 5.93 9.30 1.23
C PHE A 76 6.84 10.05 2.19
N SER A 77 6.27 10.88 3.08
CA SER A 77 7.02 11.69 4.05
C SER A 77 6.92 11.20 5.50
N LEU A 78 6.15 10.13 5.77
CA LEU A 78 5.98 9.62 7.12
C LEU A 78 7.08 8.64 7.50
N THR A 79 7.55 8.72 8.75
CA THR A 79 8.46 7.72 9.31
C THR A 79 7.73 6.41 9.64
N TYR A 80 8.50 5.34 9.86
CA TYR A 80 7.97 4.07 10.34
C TYR A 80 7.11 4.25 11.60
N SER A 81 7.61 5.00 12.58
CA SER A 81 6.92 5.23 13.86
C SER A 81 5.57 5.92 13.68
N LYS A 82 5.52 6.97 12.86
CA LYS A 82 4.28 7.73 12.63
C LYS A 82 3.26 6.94 11.81
N TYR A 83 3.71 6.25 10.76
CA TYR A 83 2.81 5.51 9.89
C TYR A 83 2.29 4.23 10.56
N VAL A 84 3.20 3.35 11.00
CA VAL A 84 2.82 2.07 11.61
C VAL A 84 2.13 2.28 12.96
N GLY A 85 2.62 3.23 13.78
CA GLY A 85 1.96 3.58 15.05
C GLY A 85 0.54 4.10 14.87
N GLY A 86 0.26 4.84 13.78
CA GLY A 86 -1.12 5.28 13.44
C GLY A 86 -1.99 4.16 12.85
N ALA A 87 -1.38 3.18 12.19
CA ALA A 87 -2.08 2.05 11.58
C ALA A 87 -2.32 0.89 12.57
N VAL A 88 -1.38 0.61 13.47
CA VAL A 88 -1.43 -0.50 14.44
C VAL A 88 -1.65 0.04 15.84
N THR A 89 -2.89 0.44 16.14
CA THR A 89 -3.27 0.93 17.47
C THR A 89 -3.87 -0.18 18.32
N PRO A 90 -3.75 -0.12 19.67
CA PRO A 90 -4.39 -1.10 20.55
C PRO A 90 -5.90 -1.26 20.31
N ASP A 91 -6.60 -0.15 20.03
CA ASP A 91 -8.02 -0.17 19.68
C ASP A 91 -8.28 -0.97 18.39
N ARG A 92 -7.47 -0.74 17.34
CA ARG A 92 -7.62 -1.49 16.08
C ARG A 92 -7.30 -2.97 16.23
N VAL A 93 -6.31 -3.34 17.05
CA VAL A 93 -6.00 -4.74 17.38
C VAL A 93 -7.18 -5.39 18.09
N THR A 94 -7.69 -4.77 19.15
CA THR A 94 -8.82 -5.28 19.93
C THR A 94 -10.07 -5.46 19.07
N LYS A 95 -10.42 -4.47 18.25
CA LYS A 95 -11.51 -4.57 17.28
C LYS A 95 -11.28 -5.70 16.28
N GLY A 96 -10.06 -5.84 15.78
CA GLY A 96 -9.72 -6.94 14.85
C GLY A 96 -9.92 -8.31 15.46
N GLN A 97 -9.51 -8.52 16.71
CA GLN A 97 -9.74 -9.76 17.46
C GLN A 97 -11.23 -10.04 17.64
N GLN A 98 -12.02 -9.04 18.05
CA GLN A 98 -13.47 -9.15 18.20
C GLN A 98 -14.15 -9.51 16.87
N ARG A 99 -13.79 -8.80 15.79
CA ARG A 99 -14.34 -9.06 14.45
C ARG A 99 -13.92 -10.42 13.90
N MET A 100 -12.69 -10.85 14.15
CA MET A 100 -12.24 -12.20 13.78
C MET A 100 -13.05 -13.28 14.48
N ALA A 101 -13.31 -13.13 15.79
CA ALA A 101 -14.17 -14.06 16.53
C ALA A 101 -15.61 -14.05 16.02
N GLN A 102 -16.18 -12.86 15.75
CA GLN A 102 -17.55 -12.70 15.25
C GLN A 102 -17.76 -13.38 13.88
N HIS A 103 -16.76 -13.38 13.01
CA HIS A 103 -16.85 -13.92 11.66
C HIS A 103 -16.08 -15.25 11.48
N ARG A 104 -15.79 -15.96 12.59
CA ARG A 104 -14.91 -17.12 12.63
C ARG A 104 -15.26 -18.18 11.60
N ALA A 105 -16.53 -18.61 11.53
CA ALA A 105 -16.96 -19.68 10.62
C ALA A 105 -16.74 -19.31 9.14
N LEU A 106 -17.05 -18.06 8.75
CA LEU A 106 -16.79 -17.57 7.40
C LEU A 106 -15.30 -17.55 7.10
N LEU A 107 -14.50 -17.01 8.00
CA LEU A 107 -13.06 -16.85 7.80
C LEU A 107 -12.34 -18.20 7.72
N ASP A 108 -12.73 -19.18 8.52
CA ASP A 108 -12.18 -20.54 8.46
C ASP A 108 -12.53 -21.23 7.13
N ALA A 109 -13.75 -21.04 6.62
CA ALA A 109 -14.13 -21.52 5.28
C ALA A 109 -13.29 -20.87 4.18
N LEU A 110 -13.05 -19.54 4.27
CA LEU A 110 -12.20 -18.83 3.31
C LEU A 110 -10.73 -19.25 3.41
N GLN A 111 -10.23 -19.52 4.61
CA GLN A 111 -8.87 -20.05 4.78
C GLN A 111 -8.73 -21.42 4.11
N ALA A 112 -9.71 -22.31 4.30
CA ALA A 112 -9.71 -23.63 3.67
C ALA A 112 -9.74 -23.55 2.14
N GLU A 113 -10.49 -22.59 1.58
CA GLU A 113 -10.66 -22.42 0.13
C GLU A 113 -9.51 -21.65 -0.55
N TYR A 114 -9.04 -20.57 0.07
CA TYR A 114 -8.06 -19.64 -0.54
C TYR A 114 -6.67 -19.74 0.07
N GLY A 115 -6.48 -20.40 1.20
CA GLY A 115 -5.20 -20.53 1.90
C GLY A 115 -4.77 -19.24 2.61
N VAL A 116 -5.62 -18.24 2.74
CA VAL A 116 -5.31 -16.95 3.39
C VAL A 116 -5.76 -17.01 4.85
N PRO A 117 -4.83 -16.84 5.83
CA PRO A 117 -5.20 -16.89 7.24
C PRO A 117 -6.15 -15.75 7.64
N PRO A 118 -7.16 -16.00 8.51
CA PRO A 118 -8.16 -15.05 8.97
C PRO A 118 -7.64 -13.69 9.40
N GLN A 119 -6.54 -13.67 10.15
CA GLN A 119 -5.94 -12.45 10.66
C GLN A 119 -5.48 -11.49 9.57
N TYR A 120 -5.12 -11.97 8.38
CA TYR A 120 -4.74 -11.10 7.27
C TYR A 120 -5.96 -10.42 6.64
N ILE A 121 -7.07 -11.15 6.44
CA ILE A 121 -8.32 -10.54 5.96
C ILE A 121 -8.77 -9.45 6.95
N MET A 122 -8.68 -9.71 8.26
CA MET A 122 -9.00 -8.73 9.29
C MET A 122 -8.05 -7.55 9.31
N ALA A 123 -6.73 -7.78 9.09
CA ALA A 123 -5.74 -6.71 9.06
C ALA A 123 -5.95 -5.78 7.86
N PHE A 124 -6.21 -6.32 6.67
CA PHE A 124 -6.58 -5.50 5.51
C PHE A 124 -7.84 -4.70 5.79
N TRP A 125 -8.92 -5.32 6.26
CA TRP A 125 -10.16 -4.62 6.59
C TRP A 125 -9.95 -3.53 7.64
N GLY A 126 -9.11 -3.79 8.64
CA GLY A 126 -8.74 -2.82 9.67
C GLY A 126 -7.95 -1.64 9.13
N VAL A 127 -6.96 -1.88 8.26
CA VAL A 127 -6.13 -0.82 7.67
C VAL A 127 -6.91 -0.01 6.64
N GLU A 128 -7.68 -0.67 5.77
CA GLU A 128 -8.40 -0.01 4.68
C GLU A 128 -9.56 0.86 5.16
N THR A 129 -10.41 0.34 6.05
CA THR A 129 -11.66 1.03 6.38
C THR A 129 -11.95 1.12 7.88
N ASN A 130 -10.96 0.75 8.73
CA ASN A 130 -11.18 0.61 10.17
C ASN A 130 -12.42 -0.25 10.47
N TYR A 131 -12.45 -1.44 9.87
CA TYR A 131 -13.53 -2.42 9.97
C TYR A 131 -14.89 -1.90 9.46
N GLY A 132 -14.87 -1.27 8.29
CA GLY A 132 -16.07 -0.76 7.63
C GLY A 132 -16.60 0.56 8.20
N THR A 133 -15.89 1.17 9.16
CA THR A 133 -16.33 2.45 9.76
C THR A 133 -16.21 3.62 8.78
N PHE A 134 -15.26 3.55 7.85
CA PHE A 134 -15.02 4.61 6.88
C PHE A 134 -14.61 4.05 5.53
N MET A 135 -15.53 4.02 4.57
CA MET A 135 -15.31 3.50 3.22
C MET A 135 -15.10 4.61 2.17
N GLY A 136 -15.14 5.87 2.60
CA GLY A 136 -15.05 7.05 1.71
C GLY A 136 -16.42 7.54 1.23
N ASP A 137 -16.48 8.86 0.96
CA ASP A 137 -17.73 9.57 0.61
C ASP A 137 -17.73 10.11 -0.82
N PHE A 138 -16.66 9.88 -1.58
CA PHE A 138 -16.57 10.36 -2.96
C PHE A 138 -17.38 9.47 -3.90
N GLN A 139 -17.96 10.08 -4.93
CA GLN A 139 -18.55 9.31 -6.03
C GLN A 139 -17.44 8.73 -6.89
N VAL A 140 -17.28 7.41 -6.89
CA VAL A 140 -16.16 6.73 -7.55
C VAL A 140 -16.06 7.08 -9.03
N VAL A 141 -17.17 7.03 -9.78
CA VAL A 141 -17.18 7.38 -11.21
C VAL A 141 -16.67 8.81 -11.43
N ARG A 142 -17.11 9.77 -10.60
CA ARG A 142 -16.65 11.16 -10.69
C ARG A 142 -15.18 11.30 -10.37
N SER A 143 -14.72 10.62 -9.32
CA SER A 143 -13.32 10.64 -8.88
C SER A 143 -12.38 10.11 -9.97
N VAL A 144 -12.62 8.89 -10.46
CA VAL A 144 -11.75 8.28 -11.48
C VAL A 144 -11.81 9.01 -12.81
N ALA A 145 -12.97 9.53 -13.23
CA ALA A 145 -13.10 10.37 -14.41
C ALA A 145 -12.37 11.72 -14.27
N THR A 146 -12.43 12.34 -13.08
CA THR A 146 -11.67 13.57 -12.80
C THR A 146 -10.17 13.31 -12.91
N LEU A 147 -9.68 12.23 -12.27
CA LEU A 147 -8.26 11.87 -12.33
C LEU A 147 -7.80 11.51 -13.74
N ALA A 148 -8.65 10.81 -14.52
CA ALA A 148 -8.38 10.50 -15.92
C ALA A 148 -8.21 11.74 -16.80
N CYS A 149 -9.05 12.75 -16.57
CA CYS A 149 -9.12 13.91 -17.47
C CYS A 149 -8.25 15.08 -17.00
N MET A 150 -7.96 15.20 -15.70
CA MET A 150 -7.36 16.39 -15.10
C MET A 150 -5.95 16.15 -14.52
N THR A 151 -5.42 14.92 -14.55
CA THR A 151 -4.12 14.61 -13.95
C THR A 151 -3.17 13.90 -14.92
N LYS A 152 -1.92 13.73 -14.49
CA LYS A 152 -0.87 13.06 -15.30
C LYS A 152 -1.07 11.54 -15.41
N ARG A 153 -1.92 10.92 -14.55
CA ARG A 153 -2.16 9.47 -14.52
C ARG A 153 -3.34 9.05 -15.41
N ARG A 154 -3.47 9.71 -16.55
CA ARG A 154 -4.61 9.61 -17.46
C ARG A 154 -4.96 8.17 -17.83
N ASP A 155 -4.00 7.40 -18.35
CA ASP A 155 -4.26 6.07 -18.89
C ASP A 155 -4.74 5.10 -17.81
N PHE A 156 -4.12 5.16 -16.62
CA PHE A 156 -4.54 4.36 -15.49
C PHE A 156 -6.00 4.66 -15.11
N PHE A 157 -6.33 5.93 -14.87
CA PHE A 157 -7.67 6.30 -14.43
C PHE A 157 -8.72 6.22 -15.54
N SER A 158 -8.34 6.33 -16.81
CA SER A 158 -9.25 6.03 -17.93
C SER A 158 -9.68 4.56 -17.89
N ASN A 159 -8.73 3.63 -17.68
CA ASN A 159 -9.07 2.23 -17.48
C ASN A 159 -9.96 2.02 -16.25
N GLU A 160 -9.62 2.64 -15.10
CA GLU A 160 -10.47 2.53 -13.90
C GLU A 160 -11.88 3.08 -14.13
N THR A 161 -12.01 4.15 -14.93
CA THR A 161 -13.33 4.67 -15.32
C THR A 161 -14.11 3.67 -16.16
N VAL A 162 -13.48 3.04 -17.15
CA VAL A 162 -14.10 1.98 -17.96
C VAL A 162 -14.54 0.80 -17.09
N GLN A 163 -13.70 0.36 -16.13
CA GLN A 163 -14.07 -0.73 -15.22
C GLN A 163 -15.25 -0.32 -14.30
N ALA A 164 -15.28 0.92 -13.81
CA ALA A 164 -16.42 1.43 -13.04
C ALA A 164 -17.72 1.41 -13.87
N LEU A 165 -17.66 1.77 -15.15
CA LEU A 165 -18.82 1.66 -16.06
C LEU A 165 -19.25 0.20 -16.27
N ARG A 166 -18.30 -0.75 -16.33
CA ARG A 166 -18.60 -2.18 -16.40
C ARG A 166 -19.34 -2.67 -15.16
N ILE A 167 -18.91 -2.25 -13.97
CA ILE A 167 -19.60 -2.58 -12.70
C ILE A 167 -21.06 -2.06 -12.74
N LEU A 168 -21.28 -0.83 -13.23
CA LEU A 168 -22.63 -0.30 -13.41
C LEU A 168 -23.43 -1.11 -14.44
N ALA A 169 -22.79 -1.60 -15.51
CA ALA A 169 -23.45 -2.43 -16.52
C ALA A 169 -23.88 -3.81 -15.99
N MET A 170 -23.19 -4.35 -14.99
CA MET A 170 -23.60 -5.58 -14.29
C MET A 170 -24.85 -5.38 -13.44
N ASN A 171 -25.30 -4.14 -13.26
CA ASN A 171 -26.48 -3.77 -12.46
C ASN A 171 -26.40 -4.21 -10.99
N HIS A 172 -25.18 -4.33 -10.47
CA HIS A 172 -24.97 -4.68 -9.06
C HIS A 172 -25.23 -3.49 -8.13
N MET A 173 -25.10 -2.26 -8.63
CA MET A 173 -25.34 -1.01 -7.90
C MET A 173 -25.61 0.15 -8.83
N THR A 174 -26.10 1.27 -8.27
CA THR A 174 -26.24 2.54 -8.98
C THR A 174 -24.97 3.39 -8.86
N ARG A 175 -24.85 4.41 -9.71
CA ARG A 175 -23.75 5.40 -9.62
C ARG A 175 -23.68 6.06 -8.24
N GLU A 176 -24.83 6.35 -7.65
CA GLU A 176 -24.96 7.03 -6.35
C GLU A 176 -24.51 6.14 -5.19
N GLN A 177 -24.72 4.82 -5.31
CA GLN A 177 -24.26 3.82 -4.34
C GLN A 177 -22.76 3.54 -4.44
N MET A 178 -22.16 3.74 -5.63
CA MET A 178 -20.73 3.52 -5.86
C MET A 178 -19.89 4.62 -5.21
N ARG A 179 -19.76 4.51 -3.88
CA ARG A 179 -18.99 5.44 -3.06
C ARG A 179 -17.66 4.83 -2.63
N GLY A 180 -16.64 5.68 -2.45
CA GLY A 180 -15.33 5.22 -2.09
C GLY A 180 -14.35 6.36 -1.78
N SER A 181 -13.06 6.08 -1.91
CA SER A 181 -12.00 7.08 -1.71
C SER A 181 -11.98 8.12 -2.85
N TRP A 182 -11.27 9.20 -2.62
CA TRP A 182 -11.04 10.24 -3.63
C TRP A 182 -10.34 9.70 -4.90
N ALA A 183 -9.60 8.60 -4.78
CA ALA A 183 -8.89 7.96 -5.89
C ALA A 183 -9.64 6.74 -6.47
N GLY A 184 -10.90 6.49 -6.04
CA GLY A 184 -11.75 5.48 -6.64
C GLY A 184 -11.68 4.09 -5.99
N ALA A 185 -11.01 3.93 -4.85
CA ALA A 185 -11.02 2.69 -4.09
C ALA A 185 -12.36 2.50 -3.37
N MET A 186 -12.91 1.28 -3.37
CA MET A 186 -14.32 0.99 -3.10
C MET A 186 -14.56 -0.02 -2.00
N GLY A 187 -15.61 0.22 -1.22
CA GLY A 187 -16.17 -0.74 -0.27
C GLY A 187 -15.25 -1.09 0.90
N ASN A 188 -15.58 -2.13 1.63
CA ASN A 188 -14.87 -2.56 2.85
C ASN A 188 -13.39 -2.83 2.64
N MET A 189 -13.00 -3.31 1.45
CA MET A 189 -11.62 -3.70 1.12
C MET A 189 -10.92 -2.72 0.20
N GLN A 190 -11.51 -1.54 -0.06
CA GLN A 190 -10.94 -0.47 -0.86
C GLN A 190 -10.39 -0.96 -2.22
N PHE A 191 -11.16 -1.80 -2.92
CA PHE A 191 -10.81 -2.28 -4.24
C PHE A 191 -10.93 -1.19 -5.29
N MET A 192 -9.92 -1.08 -6.16
CA MET A 192 -10.07 -0.32 -7.39
C MET A 192 -11.10 -1.00 -8.31
N PRO A 193 -11.79 -0.26 -9.21
CA PRO A 193 -12.74 -0.86 -10.15
C PRO A 193 -12.17 -2.03 -10.94
N SER A 194 -10.93 -1.95 -11.41
CA SER A 194 -10.24 -3.05 -12.10
C SER A 194 -10.00 -4.25 -11.19
N THR A 195 -9.69 -4.03 -9.93
CA THR A 195 -9.52 -5.09 -8.92
C THR A 195 -10.85 -5.78 -8.65
N PHE A 196 -11.94 -5.01 -8.51
CA PHE A 196 -13.29 -5.54 -8.37
C PHE A 196 -13.65 -6.46 -9.56
N MET A 197 -13.47 -5.98 -10.78
CA MET A 197 -13.80 -6.75 -12.00
C MET A 197 -13.01 -8.05 -12.13
N LYS A 198 -11.79 -8.06 -11.65
CA LYS A 198 -10.89 -9.22 -11.76
C LYS A 198 -11.04 -10.23 -10.62
N TRP A 199 -11.30 -9.75 -9.41
CA TRP A 199 -11.17 -10.56 -8.19
C TRP A 199 -12.43 -10.59 -7.32
N GLY A 200 -13.47 -9.82 -7.68
CA GLY A 200 -14.75 -9.82 -6.98
C GLY A 200 -15.39 -11.21 -6.98
N VAL A 201 -15.97 -11.59 -5.86
CA VAL A 201 -16.65 -12.89 -5.64
C VAL A 201 -18.03 -12.63 -5.04
N ASP A 202 -19.05 -13.20 -5.67
CA ASP A 202 -20.38 -13.37 -5.08
C ASP A 202 -20.34 -14.62 -4.16
N ARG A 203 -20.09 -14.39 -2.89
CA ARG A 203 -20.00 -15.46 -1.89
C ARG A 203 -21.36 -15.89 -1.38
N THR A 204 -22.34 -14.99 -1.44
CA THR A 204 -23.71 -15.25 -0.99
C THR A 204 -24.51 -16.05 -2.02
N GLY A 205 -24.11 -16.00 -3.29
CA GLY A 205 -24.80 -16.66 -4.41
C GLY A 205 -26.08 -15.97 -4.81
N ASP A 206 -26.26 -14.68 -4.49
CA ASP A 206 -27.44 -13.90 -4.81
C ASP A 206 -27.39 -13.26 -6.21
N GLY A 207 -26.33 -13.51 -6.98
CA GLY A 207 -26.10 -12.98 -8.32
C GLY A 207 -25.47 -11.59 -8.33
N ARG A 208 -24.98 -11.08 -7.19
CA ARG A 208 -24.34 -9.78 -7.05
C ARG A 208 -23.01 -9.90 -6.33
N ILE A 209 -22.12 -8.96 -6.59
CA ILE A 209 -20.90 -8.76 -5.82
C ILE A 209 -21.07 -7.44 -5.07
N ASP A 210 -21.23 -7.50 -3.76
CA ASP A 210 -21.40 -6.31 -2.90
C ASP A 210 -20.27 -6.16 -1.90
N LEU A 211 -19.31 -5.29 -2.20
CA LEU A 211 -18.17 -5.02 -1.30
C LEU A 211 -18.50 -3.99 -0.21
N TRP A 212 -19.70 -3.38 -0.22
CA TRP A 212 -20.10 -2.33 0.73
C TRP A 212 -20.91 -2.88 1.89
N THR A 213 -21.91 -3.71 1.61
CA THR A 213 -22.85 -4.19 2.62
C THR A 213 -22.75 -5.70 2.88
N SER A 214 -22.20 -6.50 1.94
CA SER A 214 -21.97 -7.94 2.11
C SER A 214 -20.54 -8.22 2.56
N LEU A 215 -20.34 -8.46 3.86
CA LEU A 215 -19.03 -8.89 4.37
C LEU A 215 -18.59 -10.26 3.81
N PRO A 216 -19.49 -11.25 3.57
CA PRO A 216 -19.09 -12.47 2.90
C PRO A 216 -18.44 -12.23 1.53
N ASP A 217 -19.02 -11.36 0.68
CA ASP A 217 -18.47 -11.03 -0.62
C ASP A 217 -17.15 -10.26 -0.50
N ALA A 218 -17.11 -9.28 0.41
CA ALA A 218 -15.92 -8.47 0.65
C ALA A 218 -14.73 -9.33 1.09
N PHE A 219 -14.93 -10.24 2.04
CA PHE A 219 -13.87 -11.11 2.56
C PHE A 219 -13.46 -12.20 1.56
N ALA A 220 -14.42 -12.79 0.85
CA ALA A 220 -14.11 -13.76 -0.21
C ALA A 220 -13.34 -13.11 -1.36
N SER A 221 -13.73 -11.90 -1.77
CA SER A 221 -13.01 -11.13 -2.79
C SER A 221 -11.59 -10.79 -2.35
N ALA A 222 -11.40 -10.40 -1.09
CA ALA A 222 -10.06 -10.14 -0.53
C ALA A 222 -9.19 -11.40 -0.51
N ALA A 223 -9.74 -12.54 -0.07
CA ALA A 223 -9.03 -13.82 -0.05
C ALA A 223 -8.66 -14.29 -1.47
N ASN A 224 -9.61 -14.18 -2.42
CA ASN A 224 -9.40 -14.49 -3.83
C ASN A 224 -8.30 -13.60 -4.45
N PHE A 225 -8.32 -12.31 -4.16
CA PHE A 225 -7.29 -11.38 -4.63
C PHE A 225 -5.92 -11.75 -4.06
N LEU A 226 -5.79 -11.94 -2.74
CA LEU A 226 -4.53 -12.30 -2.10
C LEU A 226 -3.95 -13.60 -2.68
N ARG A 227 -4.77 -14.66 -2.85
CA ARG A 227 -4.33 -15.89 -3.53
C ARG A 227 -3.86 -15.61 -4.94
N GLY A 228 -4.62 -14.81 -5.69
CA GLY A 228 -4.33 -14.49 -7.09
C GLY A 228 -3.07 -13.65 -7.32
N ILE A 229 -2.67 -12.85 -6.31
CA ILE A 229 -1.43 -12.04 -6.36
C ILE A 229 -0.24 -12.72 -5.67
N GLY A 230 -0.36 -14.00 -5.32
CA GLY A 230 0.76 -14.84 -4.93
C GLY A 230 0.85 -15.19 -3.45
N TRP A 231 -0.22 -15.01 -2.67
CA TRP A 231 -0.24 -15.53 -1.29
C TRP A 231 -0.07 -17.03 -1.23
N LYS A 232 0.87 -17.52 -0.40
CA LYS A 232 1.15 -18.94 -0.20
C LYS A 232 1.37 -19.26 1.29
N PRO A 233 0.58 -20.16 1.90
CA PRO A 233 0.89 -20.66 3.24
C PRO A 233 2.18 -21.51 3.20
N PRO A 234 2.85 -21.80 4.36
CA PRO A 234 2.40 -21.43 5.70
C PRO A 234 3.05 -20.16 6.26
N LEU A 235 4.03 -19.56 5.56
CA LEU A 235 4.79 -18.44 6.13
C LEU A 235 3.94 -17.17 6.24
N PRO A 236 4.16 -16.34 7.29
CA PRO A 236 3.54 -15.02 7.39
C PRO A 236 4.09 -14.05 6.34
N ALA A 237 3.63 -12.81 6.32
CA ALA A 237 4.22 -11.78 5.47
C ALA A 237 5.57 -11.29 6.04
N SER A 238 5.63 -11.01 7.33
CA SER A 238 6.88 -10.63 8.02
C SER A 238 6.84 -11.00 9.50
N GLU A 239 8.01 -11.02 10.13
CA GLU A 239 8.17 -11.17 11.59
C GLU A 239 9.29 -10.25 12.07
N GLU A 240 9.17 -9.74 13.30
CA GLU A 240 10.26 -9.01 13.94
C GLU A 240 11.41 -9.97 14.28
N VAL A 241 12.65 -9.52 14.05
CA VAL A 241 13.87 -10.29 14.31
C VAL A 241 14.88 -9.49 15.09
N PHE A 242 15.74 -10.20 15.84
CA PHE A 242 16.94 -9.64 16.46
C PHE A 242 18.16 -10.00 15.63
N LEU A 243 18.94 -8.97 15.30
CA LEU A 243 20.19 -9.13 14.59
C LEU A 243 21.33 -9.37 15.56
N PRO A 244 22.30 -10.27 15.26
CA PRO A 244 23.47 -10.47 16.09
C PRO A 244 24.38 -9.25 16.08
N GLN A 245 25.22 -9.12 17.11
CA GLN A 245 26.27 -8.13 17.11
C GLN A 245 27.19 -8.30 15.89
N GLY A 246 27.52 -7.19 15.23
CA GLY A 246 28.35 -7.22 14.02
C GLY A 246 27.61 -7.67 12.74
N PHE A 247 26.28 -7.74 12.77
CA PHE A 247 25.51 -8.01 11.56
C PHE A 247 25.83 -7.00 10.46
N PRO A 248 26.13 -7.45 9.22
CA PRO A 248 26.44 -6.56 8.11
C PRO A 248 25.18 -5.81 7.65
N LEU A 249 25.03 -4.55 8.11
CA LEU A 249 23.80 -3.74 7.92
C LEU A 249 23.43 -3.51 6.44
N ASP A 250 24.42 -3.56 5.55
CA ASP A 250 24.20 -3.47 4.11
C ASP A 250 23.48 -4.70 3.50
N GLN A 251 23.43 -5.78 4.24
CA GLN A 251 22.60 -6.95 3.88
C GLN A 251 21.13 -6.75 4.23
N ALA A 252 20.79 -5.77 5.07
CA ALA A 252 19.40 -5.44 5.41
C ALA A 252 18.76 -4.56 4.33
N ASP A 253 18.40 -5.18 3.22
CA ASP A 253 17.78 -4.55 2.04
C ASP A 253 16.79 -5.50 1.38
N THR A 254 15.71 -4.96 0.84
CA THR A 254 14.69 -5.74 0.09
C THR A 254 15.23 -6.36 -1.19
N THR A 255 16.36 -5.87 -1.71
CA THR A 255 17.04 -6.42 -2.89
C THR A 255 17.99 -7.55 -2.56
N VAL A 256 18.31 -7.76 -1.27
CA VAL A 256 19.17 -8.84 -0.79
C VAL A 256 18.29 -9.99 -0.32
N GLU A 257 18.13 -11.00 -1.17
CA GLU A 257 17.35 -12.20 -0.86
C GLU A 257 18.27 -13.37 -0.50
N LYS A 258 17.95 -14.05 0.58
CA LYS A 258 18.58 -15.29 1.02
C LYS A 258 17.52 -16.27 1.52
N PRO A 259 17.78 -17.59 1.48
CA PRO A 259 16.95 -18.56 2.18
C PRO A 259 16.83 -18.20 3.66
N VAL A 260 15.65 -18.40 4.27
CA VAL A 260 15.43 -18.13 5.71
C VAL A 260 16.50 -18.79 6.58
N ARG A 261 16.88 -20.03 6.28
CA ARG A 261 17.95 -20.76 6.99
C ARG A 261 19.31 -20.05 6.94
N ALA A 262 19.61 -19.32 5.86
CA ALA A 262 20.89 -18.60 5.75
C ALA A 262 20.94 -17.42 6.72
N TRP A 263 19.83 -16.72 6.93
CA TRP A 263 19.75 -15.69 7.95
C TRP A 263 19.91 -16.29 9.36
N ALA A 264 19.30 -17.45 9.63
CA ALA A 264 19.49 -18.18 10.89
C ALA A 264 20.96 -18.54 11.12
N GLN A 265 21.69 -19.00 10.09
CA GLN A 265 23.13 -19.30 10.14
C GLN A 265 23.98 -18.05 10.40
N MET A 266 23.52 -16.88 9.97
CA MET A 266 24.13 -15.59 10.31
C MET A 266 23.81 -15.12 11.74
N GLY A 267 23.06 -15.89 12.53
CA GLY A 267 22.71 -15.58 13.92
C GLY A 267 21.43 -14.76 14.09
N VAL A 268 20.67 -14.54 13.03
CA VAL A 268 19.36 -13.84 13.12
C VAL A 268 18.35 -14.75 13.84
N LYS A 269 17.61 -14.19 14.80
CA LYS A 269 16.58 -14.89 15.58
C LYS A 269 15.26 -14.11 15.53
N LYS A 270 14.13 -14.79 15.73
CA LYS A 270 12.86 -14.10 15.97
C LYS A 270 12.96 -13.22 17.22
N ALA A 271 12.18 -12.15 17.27
CA ALA A 271 11.99 -11.39 18.49
C ALA A 271 11.55 -12.35 19.63
N GLY A 272 12.12 -12.16 20.85
CA GLY A 272 11.97 -13.12 21.93
C GLY A 272 12.95 -14.32 21.85
N SER A 273 13.95 -14.25 20.95
CA SER A 273 15.07 -15.19 20.83
C SER A 273 14.73 -16.61 20.31
N ALA A 274 13.51 -16.83 19.81
CA ALA A 274 13.17 -18.08 19.15
C ALA A 274 13.91 -18.24 17.81
N ALA A 275 14.15 -19.48 17.40
CA ALA A 275 14.79 -19.77 16.12
C ALA A 275 13.89 -19.36 14.94
N LEU A 276 14.49 -18.92 13.84
CA LEU A 276 13.79 -18.81 12.56
C LEU A 276 13.39 -20.21 12.05
N PRO A 277 12.31 -20.31 11.26
CA PRO A 277 11.94 -21.59 10.66
C PRO A 277 13.05 -22.09 9.73
N SER A 278 13.28 -23.41 9.71
CA SER A 278 14.18 -24.03 8.74
C SER A 278 13.47 -24.07 7.38
N SER A 279 13.74 -23.07 6.55
CA SER A 279 13.07 -22.91 5.24
C SER A 279 14.06 -22.43 4.19
N ASP A 280 13.89 -22.92 2.96
CA ASP A 280 14.59 -22.48 1.76
C ASP A 280 13.90 -21.33 1.04
N GLU A 281 12.74 -20.91 1.54
CA GLU A 281 12.01 -19.77 0.95
C GLU A 281 12.89 -18.50 0.96
N PRO A 282 12.92 -17.76 -0.16
CA PRO A 282 13.64 -16.51 -0.23
C PRO A 282 13.06 -15.49 0.73
N SER A 283 13.92 -14.80 1.42
CA SER A 283 13.51 -13.77 2.39
C SER A 283 14.55 -12.64 2.42
N SER A 284 14.12 -11.47 2.88
CA SER A 284 14.98 -10.30 3.03
C SER A 284 14.86 -9.75 4.44
N ILE A 285 15.85 -9.01 4.90
CA ILE A 285 15.77 -8.25 6.16
C ILE A 285 15.64 -6.77 5.84
N ILE A 286 14.79 -6.06 6.60
CA ILE A 286 14.69 -4.60 6.51
C ILE A 286 14.83 -3.93 7.87
N LEU A 287 15.28 -2.69 7.84
CA LEU A 287 15.44 -1.79 8.98
C LEU A 287 14.61 -0.52 8.70
N PRO A 288 13.28 -0.54 8.92
CA PRO A 288 12.42 0.55 8.47
C PRO A 288 12.71 1.89 9.17
N ALA A 289 13.26 1.86 10.39
CA ALA A 289 13.71 3.02 11.17
C ALA A 289 15.22 3.01 11.43
N GLY A 290 16.01 2.38 10.53
CA GLY A 290 17.45 2.25 10.67
C GLY A 290 17.87 1.20 11.69
N HIS A 291 19.20 1.03 11.87
CA HIS A 291 19.79 -0.03 12.70
C HIS A 291 19.51 0.12 14.21
N ARG A 292 19.08 1.29 14.67
CA ARG A 292 18.67 1.52 16.05
C ARG A 292 17.21 1.20 16.32
N GLY A 293 16.43 1.00 15.26
CA GLY A 293 15.01 0.62 15.30
C GLY A 293 14.79 -0.89 15.14
N PRO A 294 13.54 -1.31 15.00
CA PRO A 294 13.20 -2.70 14.82
C PRO A 294 13.69 -3.26 13.49
N ALA A 295 14.08 -4.54 13.50
CA ALA A 295 14.42 -5.29 12.30
C ALA A 295 13.32 -6.31 11.98
N PHE A 296 13.06 -6.53 10.70
CA PHE A 296 12.05 -7.50 10.27
C PHE A 296 12.60 -8.40 9.17
N ILE A 297 12.29 -9.70 9.27
CA ILE A 297 12.40 -10.61 8.12
C ILE A 297 11.12 -10.54 7.30
N LEU A 298 11.27 -10.40 5.99
CA LEU A 298 10.19 -10.36 5.01
C LEU A 298 10.16 -11.70 4.28
N TYR A 299 9.06 -12.42 4.37
CA TYR A 299 8.82 -13.67 3.67
C TYR A 299 8.14 -13.43 2.30
N PRO A 300 8.00 -14.44 1.43
CA PRO A 300 7.39 -14.26 0.10
C PRO A 300 6.00 -13.60 0.13
N ASN A 301 5.20 -13.86 1.18
CA ASN A 301 3.89 -13.25 1.35
C ASN A 301 3.91 -11.72 1.55
N PHE A 302 5.05 -11.15 1.95
CA PHE A 302 5.21 -9.71 1.98
C PHE A 302 5.08 -9.09 0.58
N LYS A 303 5.57 -9.80 -0.46
CA LYS A 303 5.39 -9.38 -1.86
C LYS A 303 3.92 -9.40 -2.28
N ALA A 304 3.13 -10.36 -1.79
CA ALA A 304 1.69 -10.37 -2.01
C ALA A 304 1.03 -9.12 -1.39
N VAL A 305 1.37 -8.78 -0.14
CA VAL A 305 0.87 -7.54 0.48
C VAL A 305 1.33 -6.30 -0.30
N MET A 306 2.58 -6.26 -0.77
CA MET A 306 3.09 -5.17 -1.64
C MET A 306 2.39 -5.10 -3.00
N ASN A 307 1.85 -6.20 -3.51
CA ASN A 307 1.04 -6.21 -4.74
C ASN A 307 -0.38 -5.65 -4.51
N TRP A 308 -0.89 -5.72 -3.28
CA TRP A 308 -2.11 -5.02 -2.90
C TRP A 308 -1.88 -3.50 -2.83
N ASN A 309 -0.84 -3.09 -2.10
CA ASN A 309 -0.43 -1.70 -2.00
C ASN A 309 1.10 -1.61 -1.95
N ARG A 310 1.71 -0.86 -2.86
CA ARG A 310 3.16 -0.79 -3.05
C ARG A 310 3.93 -0.01 -1.97
N SER A 311 3.27 0.43 -0.92
CA SER A 311 3.94 1.07 0.22
C SER A 311 4.51 0.02 1.18
N THR A 312 5.82 0.05 1.42
CA THR A 312 6.47 -0.81 2.42
C THR A 312 5.88 -0.60 3.82
N LEU A 313 5.59 0.65 4.19
CA LEU A 313 5.01 0.97 5.50
C LEU A 313 3.57 0.45 5.64
N TYR A 314 2.80 0.48 4.54
CA TYR A 314 1.48 -0.15 4.49
C TYR A 314 1.61 -1.67 4.70
N ALA A 315 2.49 -2.33 3.94
CA ALA A 315 2.68 -3.77 4.04
C ALA A 315 3.15 -4.21 5.44
N MET A 316 4.05 -3.41 6.06
CA MET A 316 4.47 -3.58 7.45
C MET A 316 3.27 -3.46 8.41
N SER A 317 2.42 -2.44 8.22
CA SER A 317 1.24 -2.23 9.06
C SER A 317 0.27 -3.41 9.01
N VAL A 318 -0.02 -3.92 7.79
CA VAL A 318 -0.88 -5.10 7.61
C VAL A 318 -0.26 -6.31 8.30
N ALA A 319 1.04 -6.57 8.12
CA ALA A 319 1.70 -7.74 8.69
C ALA A 319 1.74 -7.69 10.22
N ILE A 320 2.10 -6.54 10.81
CA ILE A 320 2.17 -6.35 12.26
C ILE A 320 0.77 -6.42 12.87
N LEU A 321 -0.22 -5.77 12.24
CA LEU A 321 -1.61 -5.83 12.70
C LEU A 321 -2.15 -7.26 12.66
N ALA A 322 -1.90 -8.01 11.57
CA ALA A 322 -2.30 -9.41 11.45
C ALA A 322 -1.69 -10.27 12.57
N GLN A 323 -0.40 -10.10 12.85
CA GLN A 323 0.27 -10.81 13.93
C GLN A 323 -0.38 -10.55 15.29
N GLN A 324 -0.67 -9.27 15.61
CA GLN A 324 -1.28 -8.91 16.89
C GLN A 324 -2.75 -9.34 16.99
N ILE A 325 -3.51 -9.31 15.89
CA ILE A 325 -4.88 -9.85 15.84
C ILE A 325 -4.86 -11.36 16.13
N ALA A 326 -3.84 -12.09 15.66
CA ALA A 326 -3.67 -13.51 15.95
C ALA A 326 -3.20 -13.81 17.40
N GLY A 327 -3.03 -12.78 18.25
CA GLY A 327 -2.57 -12.93 19.64
C GLY A 327 -1.05 -12.84 19.80
N GLY A 328 -0.32 -12.48 18.76
CA GLY A 328 1.12 -12.22 18.83
C GLY A 328 1.46 -10.96 19.64
N ALA A 329 2.68 -10.93 20.17
CA ALA A 329 3.16 -9.79 20.94
C ALA A 329 3.28 -8.51 20.06
N PRO A 330 3.15 -7.31 20.66
CA PRO A 330 3.58 -6.08 20.02
C PRO A 330 5.04 -6.12 19.60
N VAL A 331 5.43 -5.23 18.66
CA VAL A 331 6.83 -5.04 18.29
C VAL A 331 7.65 -4.70 19.53
N MET A 332 8.72 -5.46 19.75
CA MET A 332 9.51 -5.39 21.00
C MET A 332 10.52 -4.26 20.98
N GLN A 333 11.13 -3.99 19.82
CA GLN A 333 12.08 -2.91 19.66
C GLN A 333 11.36 -1.67 19.09
N GLY A 334 11.29 -0.60 19.89
CA GLY A 334 10.73 0.66 19.44
C GLY A 334 11.61 1.36 18.39
N PRO A 335 11.04 2.31 17.61
CA PRO A 335 11.83 3.20 16.76
C PRO A 335 12.72 4.12 17.62
N PRO A 336 13.82 4.66 17.04
CA PRO A 336 14.62 5.66 17.72
C PRO A 336 13.79 6.91 18.07
N ALA A 337 14.09 7.57 19.20
CA ALA A 337 13.38 8.78 19.62
C ALA A 337 13.57 9.96 18.65
N ASP A 338 14.62 9.95 17.86
CA ASP A 338 14.97 10.94 16.84
C ASP A 338 14.59 10.49 15.40
N ASP A 339 13.64 9.55 15.27
CA ASP A 339 13.06 9.14 13.98
C ASP A 339 12.11 10.23 13.44
N GLU A 340 12.72 11.33 12.94
CA GLU A 340 11.99 12.46 12.40
C GLU A 340 11.84 12.35 10.87
N PRO A 341 10.65 12.72 10.31
CA PRO A 341 10.44 12.68 8.88
C PRO A 341 11.27 13.75 8.18
N LEU A 342 11.90 13.39 7.07
CA LEU A 342 12.46 14.37 6.16
C LEU A 342 11.36 15.02 5.33
N SER A 343 11.43 16.33 5.12
CA SER A 343 10.55 16.99 4.16
C SER A 343 10.88 16.53 2.75
N ARG A 344 9.90 16.65 1.83
CA ARG A 344 10.12 16.32 0.42
C ARG A 344 11.31 17.09 -0.16
N ASP A 345 11.44 18.37 0.16
CA ASP A 345 12.54 19.21 -0.30
C ASP A 345 13.89 18.75 0.25
N ALA A 346 13.93 18.28 1.50
CA ALA A 346 15.14 17.70 2.09
C ALA A 346 15.52 16.39 1.38
N VAL A 347 14.57 15.56 0.99
CA VAL A 347 14.84 14.35 0.21
C VAL A 347 15.31 14.70 -1.20
N ILE A 348 14.74 15.70 -1.86
CA ILE A 348 15.19 16.22 -3.17
C ILE A 348 16.64 16.73 -3.08
N ASP A 349 16.96 17.55 -2.07
CA ASP A 349 18.34 18.03 -1.85
C ASP A 349 19.31 16.85 -1.64
N MET A 350 18.92 15.88 -0.82
CA MET A 350 19.69 14.67 -0.58
C MET A 350 19.93 13.86 -1.87
N GLN A 351 18.88 13.60 -2.67
CA GLN A 351 18.99 12.88 -3.94
C GLN A 351 19.92 13.62 -4.92
N ASN A 352 19.79 14.95 -5.04
CA ASN A 352 20.66 15.77 -5.88
C ASN A 352 22.13 15.71 -5.44
N ARG A 353 22.42 15.71 -4.13
CA ARG A 353 23.78 15.58 -3.63
C ARG A 353 24.36 14.20 -3.87
N LEU A 354 23.57 13.15 -3.63
CA LEU A 354 23.98 11.77 -3.92
C LEU A 354 24.22 11.56 -5.43
N ALA A 355 23.43 12.21 -6.30
CA ALA A 355 23.63 12.19 -7.74
C ALA A 355 24.96 12.87 -8.15
N ARG A 356 25.29 14.03 -7.57
CA ARG A 356 26.59 14.70 -7.80
C ARG A 356 27.78 13.83 -7.37
N LEU A 357 27.60 13.00 -6.35
CA LEU A 357 28.60 12.03 -5.91
C LEU A 357 28.57 10.71 -6.73
N THR A 358 27.76 10.65 -7.80
CA THR A 358 27.58 9.47 -8.66
C THR A 358 27.01 8.23 -7.93
N LEU A 359 26.38 8.43 -6.78
CA LEU A 359 25.80 7.37 -5.95
C LEU A 359 24.31 7.17 -6.21
N TYR A 360 23.64 8.13 -6.89
CA TYR A 360 22.23 8.08 -7.27
C TYR A 360 22.07 8.40 -8.74
N THR A 361 21.46 7.50 -9.50
CA THR A 361 21.35 7.60 -10.97
C THR A 361 19.90 7.66 -11.47
N ASP A 362 18.95 7.66 -10.54
CA ASP A 362 17.52 7.70 -10.85
C ASP A 362 16.95 9.12 -10.86
N GLU A 363 15.66 9.24 -11.19
CA GLU A 363 14.93 10.50 -11.15
C GLU A 363 14.88 11.06 -9.72
N VAL A 364 15.10 12.36 -9.61
CA VAL A 364 14.98 13.10 -8.34
C VAL A 364 13.50 13.39 -8.10
N ASP A 365 12.85 12.53 -7.36
CA ASP A 365 11.40 12.54 -7.14
C ASP A 365 10.96 13.01 -5.74
N GLY A 366 11.94 13.16 -4.82
CA GLY A 366 11.68 13.50 -3.42
C GLY A 366 11.10 12.36 -2.59
N LEU A 367 11.27 11.10 -3.04
CA LEU A 367 10.79 9.91 -2.34
C LEU A 367 11.93 9.12 -1.71
N LEU A 368 11.77 8.70 -0.47
CA LEU A 368 12.73 7.86 0.25
C LEU A 368 12.48 6.37 -0.07
N GLY A 369 12.53 6.04 -1.36
CA GLY A 369 12.32 4.68 -1.87
C GLY A 369 13.55 3.78 -1.77
N PRO A 370 13.47 2.50 -2.23
CA PRO A 370 14.59 1.55 -2.16
C PRO A 370 15.87 2.06 -2.84
N LYS A 371 15.76 2.71 -4.00
CA LYS A 371 16.91 3.25 -4.74
C LYS A 371 17.60 4.38 -3.99
N THR A 372 16.82 5.30 -3.40
CA THR A 372 17.35 6.36 -2.54
C THR A 372 18.06 5.78 -1.31
N ARG A 373 17.44 4.78 -0.65
CA ARG A 373 18.05 4.10 0.50
C ARG A 373 19.34 3.36 0.14
N SER A 374 19.41 2.75 -1.06
CA SER A 374 20.65 2.13 -1.53
C SER A 374 21.77 3.15 -1.73
N ALA A 375 21.48 4.32 -2.30
CA ALA A 375 22.44 5.41 -2.44
C ALA A 375 22.90 5.95 -1.08
N VAL A 376 21.97 6.07 -0.12
CA VAL A 376 22.29 6.43 1.27
C VAL A 376 23.28 5.43 1.88
N ARG A 377 23.07 4.11 1.73
CA ARG A 377 23.99 3.07 2.21
C ARG A 377 25.39 3.21 1.63
N LEU A 378 25.48 3.44 0.32
CA LEU A 378 26.78 3.63 -0.34
C LEU A 378 27.54 4.79 0.26
N TYR A 379 26.89 5.91 0.47
CA TYR A 379 27.52 7.08 1.09
C TYR A 379 27.84 6.86 2.57
N GLN A 380 26.95 6.21 3.32
CA GLN A 380 27.21 5.82 4.72
C GLN A 380 28.50 5.00 4.83
N LYS A 381 28.72 4.02 3.94
CA LYS A 381 29.97 3.24 3.87
C LYS A 381 31.19 4.12 3.64
N GLN A 382 31.12 5.07 2.70
CA GLN A 382 32.23 5.95 2.36
C GLN A 382 32.66 6.83 3.53
N ILE A 383 31.70 7.26 4.37
CA ILE A 383 31.96 8.17 5.49
C ILE A 383 32.06 7.47 6.86
N GLY A 384 32.08 6.14 6.89
CA GLY A 384 32.20 5.32 8.10
C GLY A 384 30.98 5.35 9.03
N LEU A 385 29.77 5.64 8.52
CA LEU A 385 28.55 5.51 9.26
C LEU A 385 27.96 4.10 9.10
N PRO A 386 27.09 3.63 10.04
CA PRO A 386 26.35 2.41 9.87
C PRO A 386 25.56 2.41 8.55
N ALA A 387 25.83 1.44 7.67
CA ALA A 387 25.31 1.41 6.31
C ALA A 387 23.93 0.74 6.25
N ASP A 388 22.93 1.33 6.91
CA ASP A 388 21.57 0.82 7.04
C ASP A 388 20.56 1.42 6.05
N GLY A 389 20.99 2.43 5.28
CA GLY A 389 20.14 3.12 4.30
C GLY A 389 19.09 4.05 4.92
N HIS A 390 19.20 4.33 6.22
CA HIS A 390 18.32 5.28 6.91
C HIS A 390 19.03 6.64 7.05
N PRO A 391 18.48 7.73 6.47
CA PRO A 391 19.11 9.04 6.52
C PRO A 391 18.79 9.72 7.85
N THR A 392 19.74 9.63 8.80
CA THR A 392 19.66 10.35 10.08
C THR A 392 19.97 11.85 9.91
N PRO A 393 19.61 12.71 10.89
CA PRO A 393 20.04 14.11 10.88
C PRO A 393 21.57 14.28 10.77
N GLU A 394 22.35 13.39 11.37
CA GLU A 394 23.82 13.38 11.23
C GLU A 394 24.25 13.08 9.80
N PHE A 395 23.64 12.07 9.17
CA PHE A 395 23.89 11.73 7.77
C PHE A 395 23.63 12.94 6.87
N VAL A 396 22.48 13.59 7.02
CA VAL A 396 22.11 14.76 6.21
C VAL A 396 23.11 15.90 6.37
N ARG A 397 23.54 16.21 7.60
CA ARG A 397 24.55 17.24 7.85
C ARG A 397 25.88 16.92 7.16
N ARG A 398 26.38 15.67 7.26
CA ARG A 398 27.63 15.25 6.62
C ARG A 398 27.53 15.32 5.09
N LEU A 399 26.39 14.91 4.53
CA LEU A 399 26.16 15.00 3.09
C LEU A 399 26.10 16.46 2.60
N GLN A 400 25.55 17.38 3.41
CA GLN A 400 25.55 18.81 3.09
C GLN A 400 26.93 19.42 3.07
N GLN A 401 27.87 18.88 3.81
CA GLN A 401 29.29 19.33 3.88
C GLN A 401 30.17 18.66 2.80
N ALA A 402 29.68 17.60 2.15
CA ALA A 402 30.39 16.95 1.05
C ALA A 402 30.53 17.91 -0.16
N ARG A 403 31.75 17.99 -0.71
CA ARG A 403 32.08 18.84 -1.87
C ARG A 403 31.97 18.07 -3.18
#